data_e1f50efb635a4c65c13492a534807509
#
_entry.id   e1f50efb635a4c65c13492a534807509
#
_cell.length_a   1.000
_cell.length_b   1.000
_cell.length_c   1.000
_cell.angle_alpha   90.00
_cell.angle_beta   90.00
_cell.angle_gamma   90.00
#
_symmetry.space_group_name_H-M   'P 1'
#
loop_
_entity.id
_entity.type
_entity.pdbx_description
1 polymer ?
#
loop_
_entity_poly.entity_id
_entity_poly.type
_entity_poly.pdbx_seq_one_letter_code
_entity_poly.pdbx_strand_id
1 'polypeptide(L)'
;WECPGYIELDANGDTAAFLSFSPQGLEGGRWDRGNVYAAGYMPVTGNITGGDGAYELGEFRLWDAGFDFYAPQEFTAEDGRHILIGWMGMPDEPTYGNAPTLVAGWQHCMTVPRELTAGAGGVVLQQPAREIERHYASVRVGEGSLEVAGDTCFDVVVDGVEGAFTATVDGELRLSFMPAEGELPARFEMRFTD
;
A
#
# COMPACT_ATOMS: atom_id res chain seq x y z
N TRP A 1 0.06 -7.45 -18.40
CA TRP A 1 0.03 -7.63 -16.94
C TRP A 1 1.42 -8.02 -16.48
N GLU A 2 1.86 -7.45 -15.39
CA GLU A 2 3.20 -7.68 -14.83
C GLU A 2 3.08 -8.13 -13.38
N CYS A 3 4.14 -8.77 -12.88
CA CYS A 3 4.27 -9.25 -11.50
C CYS A 3 3.04 -10.01 -11.00
N PRO A 4 2.56 -11.06 -11.72
CA PRO A 4 1.41 -11.82 -11.25
C PRO A 4 1.78 -12.66 -10.03
N GLY A 5 0.93 -12.63 -9.00
CA GLY A 5 1.01 -13.44 -7.79
C GLY A 5 -0.34 -14.06 -7.45
N TYR A 6 -0.34 -15.21 -6.83
CA TYR A 6 -1.53 -15.84 -6.29
C TYR A 6 -1.35 -16.04 -4.79
N ILE A 7 -2.26 -15.46 -4.03
CA ILE A 7 -2.17 -15.36 -2.57
C ILE A 7 -3.36 -16.08 -1.96
N GLU A 8 -3.10 -16.91 -0.97
CA GLU A 8 -4.11 -17.55 -0.14
C GLU A 8 -3.93 -17.09 1.31
N LEU A 9 -4.95 -16.42 1.85
CA LEU A 9 -4.94 -15.91 3.22
C LEU A 9 -5.97 -16.65 4.08
N ASP A 10 -5.63 -16.88 5.35
CA ASP A 10 -6.61 -17.39 6.32
C ASP A 10 -7.72 -16.35 6.56
N ALA A 11 -8.95 -16.80 6.47
CA ALA A 11 -10.16 -16.03 6.67
C ALA A 11 -11.03 -16.65 7.77
N ASN A 12 -10.53 -16.70 9.00
CA ASN A 12 -11.19 -17.32 10.17
C ASN A 12 -11.44 -18.83 10.01
N GLY A 13 -10.48 -19.56 9.47
CA GLY A 13 -10.52 -21.00 9.24
C GLY A 13 -10.99 -21.40 7.84
N ASP A 14 -11.43 -20.45 7.03
CA ASP A 14 -11.60 -20.59 5.59
C ASP A 14 -10.39 -20.00 4.84
N THR A 15 -10.28 -20.28 3.56
CA THR A 15 -9.23 -19.70 2.71
C THR A 15 -9.84 -18.64 1.79
N ALA A 16 -9.30 -17.43 1.83
CA ALA A 16 -9.59 -16.39 0.86
C ALA A 16 -8.44 -16.27 -0.15
N ALA A 17 -8.74 -16.35 -1.44
CA ALA A 17 -7.76 -16.32 -2.50
C ALA A 17 -7.79 -14.99 -3.26
N PHE A 18 -6.63 -14.53 -3.70
CA PHE A 18 -6.45 -13.27 -4.42
C PHE A 18 -5.44 -13.42 -5.55
N LEU A 19 -5.72 -12.75 -6.67
CA LEU A 19 -4.79 -12.58 -7.77
C LEU A 19 -4.18 -11.18 -7.68
N SER A 20 -2.88 -11.10 -7.42
CA SER A 20 -2.08 -9.87 -7.40
C SER A 20 -1.45 -9.63 -8.76
N PHE A 21 -1.44 -8.39 -9.25
CA PHE A 21 -0.76 -8.04 -10.50
C PHE A 21 -0.68 -6.53 -10.70
N SER A 22 0.19 -6.14 -11.64
CA SER A 22 0.33 -4.76 -12.12
C SER A 22 -0.21 -4.68 -13.56
N PRO A 23 -1.45 -4.22 -13.78
CA PRO A 23 -2.03 -4.07 -15.10
C PRO A 23 -1.42 -2.88 -15.83
N GLN A 24 -1.10 -3.05 -17.12
CA GLN A 24 -0.66 -1.99 -18.00
C GLN A 24 -1.68 -1.71 -19.08
N GLY A 25 -1.62 -0.50 -19.67
CA GLY A 25 -2.50 -0.11 -20.76
C GLY A 25 -3.96 0.08 -20.34
N LEU A 26 -4.22 0.37 -19.08
CA LEU A 26 -5.57 0.72 -18.62
C LEU A 26 -5.94 2.10 -19.15
N GLU A 27 -6.99 2.17 -19.96
CA GLU A 27 -7.55 3.43 -20.43
C GLU A 27 -8.37 4.10 -19.32
N GLY A 28 -8.12 5.38 -19.10
CA GLY A 28 -8.97 6.29 -18.32
C GLY A 28 -9.03 6.07 -16.80
N GLY A 29 -9.09 7.14 -16.08
CA GLY A 29 -9.62 7.23 -14.72
C GLY A 29 -8.72 6.76 -13.57
N ARG A 30 -7.52 6.29 -13.84
CA ARG A 30 -6.65 5.82 -12.75
C ARG A 30 -5.67 6.85 -12.24
N TRP A 31 -5.36 7.78 -13.07
CA TRP A 31 -4.54 8.95 -12.75
C TRP A 31 -5.18 9.87 -11.72
N ASP A 32 -6.49 9.80 -11.55
CA ASP A 32 -7.23 10.48 -10.50
C ASP A 32 -6.88 9.97 -9.09
N ARG A 33 -6.22 8.82 -9.00
CA ARG A 33 -5.73 8.25 -7.74
C ARG A 33 -4.26 8.52 -7.46
N GLY A 34 -3.62 9.34 -8.28
CA GLY A 34 -2.24 9.80 -8.07
C GLY A 34 -1.14 8.82 -8.45
N ASN A 35 -1.48 7.59 -8.82
CA ASN A 35 -0.49 6.57 -9.21
C ASN A 35 -0.37 6.48 -10.74
N VAL A 36 0.86 6.56 -11.27
CA VAL A 36 1.12 6.49 -12.72
C VAL A 36 0.82 5.10 -13.29
N TYR A 37 1.22 4.05 -12.59
CA TYR A 37 0.88 2.68 -12.91
C TYR A 37 0.13 2.03 -11.76
N ALA A 38 -0.90 1.27 -12.08
CA ALA A 38 -1.67 0.55 -11.09
C ALA A 38 -0.94 -0.73 -10.67
N ALA A 39 -0.96 -1.03 -9.37
CA ALA A 39 -0.63 -2.33 -8.82
C ALA A 39 -1.71 -2.69 -7.79
N GLY A 40 -2.25 -3.89 -7.88
CA GLY A 40 -3.40 -4.24 -7.05
C GLY A 40 -3.73 -5.71 -7.08
N TYR A 41 -4.91 -6.03 -6.60
CA TYR A 41 -5.37 -7.40 -6.48
C TYR A 41 -6.87 -7.52 -6.82
N MET A 42 -7.28 -8.74 -7.14
CA MET A 42 -8.68 -9.14 -7.29
C MET A 42 -8.97 -10.34 -6.41
N PRO A 43 -10.07 -10.37 -5.65
CA PRO A 43 -10.53 -11.59 -5.00
C PRO A 43 -10.81 -12.68 -6.05
N VAL A 44 -10.47 -13.91 -5.71
CA VAL A 44 -10.72 -15.09 -6.55
C VAL A 44 -11.74 -15.99 -5.87
N THR A 45 -12.78 -16.36 -6.58
CA THR A 45 -13.73 -17.39 -6.14
C THR A 45 -13.62 -18.59 -7.10
N GLY A 46 -13.58 -19.79 -6.56
CA GLY A 46 -13.36 -21.01 -7.35
C GLY A 46 -11.88 -21.35 -7.52
N ASN A 47 -11.54 -22.13 -8.55
CA ASN A 47 -10.20 -22.69 -8.73
C ASN A 47 -9.51 -22.12 -9.96
N ILE A 48 -8.70 -21.07 -9.78
CA ILE A 48 -7.95 -20.43 -10.86
C ILE A 48 -6.82 -21.34 -11.40
N THR A 49 -6.31 -22.26 -10.57
CA THR A 49 -5.20 -23.16 -10.93
C THR A 49 -5.66 -24.46 -11.57
N GLY A 50 -6.94 -24.76 -11.53
CA GLY A 50 -7.51 -26.04 -11.99
C GLY A 50 -7.56 -26.23 -13.51
N GLY A 51 -7.39 -25.17 -14.28
CA GLY A 51 -7.36 -25.22 -15.75
C GLY A 51 -8.73 -25.48 -16.42
N ASP A 52 -9.80 -25.63 -15.66
CA ASP A 52 -11.17 -25.83 -16.13
C ASP A 52 -11.97 -24.52 -16.32
N GLY A 53 -11.36 -23.38 -15.96
CA GLY A 53 -11.98 -22.07 -16.06
C GLY A 53 -13.07 -21.80 -15.01
N ALA A 54 -13.20 -22.66 -14.01
CA ALA A 54 -14.21 -22.56 -12.96
C ALA A 54 -13.80 -21.57 -11.85
N TYR A 55 -13.55 -20.32 -12.23
CA TYR A 55 -13.25 -19.25 -11.28
C TYR A 55 -13.91 -17.94 -11.70
N GLU A 56 -14.11 -17.07 -10.72
CA GLU A 56 -14.57 -15.70 -10.91
C GLU A 56 -13.59 -14.74 -10.24
N LEU A 57 -13.34 -13.59 -10.87
CA LEU A 57 -12.54 -12.51 -10.33
C LEU A 57 -13.47 -11.41 -9.83
N GLY A 58 -13.24 -10.96 -8.61
CA GLY A 58 -13.94 -9.83 -8.05
C GLY A 58 -13.40 -8.48 -8.56
N GLU A 59 -13.79 -7.41 -7.91
CA GLU A 59 -13.37 -6.06 -8.26
C GLU A 59 -11.86 -5.85 -8.03
N PHE A 60 -11.20 -5.17 -8.97
CA PHE A 60 -9.80 -4.79 -8.81
C PHE A 60 -9.63 -3.70 -7.75
N ARG A 61 -8.75 -3.94 -6.80
CA ARG A 61 -8.42 -3.03 -5.70
C ARG A 61 -6.93 -2.73 -5.71
N LEU A 62 -6.59 -1.46 -5.47
CA LEU A 62 -5.19 -1.05 -5.37
C LEU A 62 -4.56 -1.59 -4.08
N TRP A 63 -3.28 -1.97 -4.16
CA TRP A 63 -2.46 -2.28 -2.99
C TRP A 63 -2.14 -1.04 -2.16
N ASP A 64 -1.99 0.09 -2.81
CA ASP A 64 -1.54 1.33 -2.19
C ASP A 64 -2.26 2.53 -2.83
N ALA A 65 -2.59 3.53 -2.02
CA ALA A 65 -3.21 4.77 -2.48
C ALA A 65 -2.17 5.88 -2.78
N GLY A 66 -0.89 5.61 -2.60
CA GLY A 66 0.20 6.51 -2.94
C GLY A 66 0.44 6.60 -4.45
N PHE A 67 1.36 7.47 -4.83
CA PHE A 67 1.62 7.79 -6.24
C PHE A 67 2.71 6.92 -6.88
N ASP A 68 3.49 6.18 -6.12
CA ASP A 68 4.68 5.46 -6.60
C ASP A 68 4.82 4.02 -6.05
N PHE A 69 3.72 3.33 -5.90
CA PHE A 69 3.73 1.92 -5.52
C PHE A 69 3.58 1.04 -6.77
N TYR A 70 4.59 0.20 -7.04
CA TYR A 70 4.60 -0.68 -8.21
C TYR A 70 5.28 -2.02 -7.94
N ALA A 71 5.06 -2.98 -8.86
CA ALA A 71 5.71 -4.29 -8.91
C ALA A 71 5.76 -5.02 -7.55
N PRO A 72 4.63 -5.15 -6.82
CA PRO A 72 4.62 -5.81 -5.54
C PRO A 72 5.05 -7.28 -5.67
N GLN A 73 5.73 -7.75 -4.63
CA GLN A 73 6.05 -9.16 -4.46
C GLN A 73 5.53 -9.61 -3.10
N GLU A 74 4.94 -10.79 -3.07
CA GLU A 74 4.43 -11.40 -1.87
C GLU A 74 5.08 -12.76 -1.62
N PHE A 75 5.24 -13.12 -0.36
CA PHE A 75 5.74 -14.42 0.06
C PHE A 75 5.18 -14.83 1.42
N THR A 76 5.20 -16.13 1.68
CA THR A 76 4.87 -16.66 3.00
C THR A 76 6.14 -16.78 3.83
N ALA A 77 6.19 -16.14 4.97
CA ALA A 77 7.28 -16.23 5.93
C ALA A 77 7.28 -17.59 6.64
N GLU A 78 8.39 -17.95 7.27
CA GLU A 78 8.55 -19.25 7.97
C GLU A 78 7.51 -19.46 9.08
N ASP A 79 7.01 -18.39 9.68
CA ASP A 79 5.98 -18.41 10.71
C ASP A 79 4.54 -18.39 10.18
N GLY A 80 4.37 -18.51 8.86
CA GLY A 80 3.08 -18.60 8.18
C GLY A 80 2.44 -17.24 7.84
N ARG A 81 3.08 -16.10 8.19
CA ARG A 81 2.60 -14.78 7.78
C ARG A 81 2.79 -14.56 6.28
N HIS A 82 1.87 -13.87 5.66
CA HIS A 82 2.01 -13.39 4.30
C HIS A 82 2.55 -11.97 4.31
N ILE A 83 3.64 -11.75 3.60
CA ILE A 83 4.36 -10.48 3.56
C ILE A 83 4.31 -9.93 2.15
N LEU A 84 3.99 -8.64 2.03
CA LEU A 84 4.01 -7.87 0.79
C LEU A 84 5.12 -6.82 0.87
N ILE A 85 5.87 -6.68 -0.21
CA ILE A 85 6.82 -5.60 -0.42
C ILE A 85 6.59 -5.03 -1.82
N GLY A 86 6.46 -3.72 -1.93
CA GLY A 86 6.34 -3.01 -3.20
C GLY A 86 7.57 -2.15 -3.49
N TRP A 87 7.73 -1.78 -4.74
CA TRP A 87 8.73 -0.82 -5.17
C TRP A 87 8.14 0.59 -5.15
N MET A 88 8.78 1.50 -4.42
CA MET A 88 8.47 2.93 -4.45
C MET A 88 9.25 3.58 -5.59
N GLY A 89 8.71 3.45 -6.79
CA GLY A 89 9.29 3.90 -8.03
C GLY A 89 8.29 3.79 -9.18
N MET A 90 8.66 4.35 -10.33
CA MET A 90 7.87 4.30 -11.55
C MET A 90 8.73 3.82 -12.70
N PRO A 91 8.33 2.75 -13.40
CA PRO A 91 8.97 2.38 -14.64
C PRO A 91 8.57 3.37 -15.76
N ASP A 92 9.42 3.49 -16.76
CA ASP A 92 9.14 4.15 -18.04
C ASP A 92 8.70 5.62 -17.96
N GLU A 93 8.85 6.27 -16.82
CA GLU A 93 8.55 7.69 -16.63
C GLU A 93 9.85 8.51 -16.57
N PRO A 94 10.26 9.14 -17.70
CA PRO A 94 11.56 9.81 -17.79
C PRO A 94 11.66 11.08 -16.93
N THR A 95 10.52 11.61 -16.49
CA THR A 95 10.49 12.81 -15.64
C THR A 95 10.40 12.47 -14.15
N TYR A 96 10.19 11.20 -13.82
CA TYR A 96 10.12 10.75 -12.44
C TYR A 96 11.52 10.69 -11.82
N GLY A 97 11.72 11.47 -10.79
CA GLY A 97 12.96 11.48 -10.05
C GLY A 97 12.81 12.23 -8.73
N ASN A 98 13.44 11.69 -7.71
CA ASN A 98 13.55 12.37 -6.41
C ASN A 98 14.86 13.16 -6.38
N ALA A 99 14.79 14.45 -6.62
CA ALA A 99 15.96 15.31 -6.70
C ALA A 99 16.91 15.24 -5.48
N PRO A 100 16.45 15.19 -4.23
CA PRO A 100 17.34 15.04 -3.08
C PRO A 100 18.15 13.75 -3.09
N THR A 101 17.54 12.62 -3.45
CA THR A 101 18.23 11.33 -3.47
C THR A 101 19.15 11.17 -4.67
N LEU A 102 18.79 11.76 -5.81
CA LEU A 102 19.66 11.79 -7.00
C LEU A 102 20.99 12.49 -6.72
N VAL A 103 20.97 13.59 -5.98
CA VAL A 103 22.20 14.29 -5.55
C VAL A 103 23.06 13.39 -4.66
N ALA A 104 22.43 12.56 -3.83
CA ALA A 104 23.12 11.58 -2.97
C ALA A 104 23.56 10.30 -3.72
N GLY A 105 23.25 10.17 -5.01
CA GLY A 105 23.69 9.06 -5.86
C GLY A 105 22.80 7.81 -5.80
N TRP A 106 21.55 7.93 -5.35
CA TRP A 106 20.59 6.83 -5.35
C TRP A 106 19.19 7.30 -5.73
N GLN A 107 18.32 6.39 -6.08
CA GLN A 107 16.94 6.65 -6.42
C GLN A 107 16.09 5.42 -6.12
N HIS A 108 14.83 5.69 -5.76
CA HIS A 108 13.83 4.69 -5.42
C HIS A 108 14.14 3.95 -4.11
N CYS A 109 13.15 3.30 -3.56
CA CYS A 109 13.28 2.42 -2.41
C CYS A 109 12.18 1.36 -2.43
N MET A 110 12.27 0.41 -1.54
CA MET A 110 11.20 -0.55 -1.28
C MET A 110 10.27 0.01 -0.20
N THR A 111 9.02 -0.40 -0.24
CA THR A 111 8.10 -0.12 0.87
C THR A 111 8.56 -0.83 2.14
N VAL A 112 8.04 -0.39 3.27
CA VAL A 112 8.06 -1.21 4.49
C VAL A 112 7.37 -2.54 4.19
N PRO A 113 7.92 -3.68 4.64
CA PRO A 113 7.21 -4.95 4.58
C PRO A 113 5.88 -4.88 5.31
N ARG A 114 4.82 -5.40 4.69
CA ARG A 114 3.46 -5.39 5.21
C ARG A 114 2.95 -6.80 5.43
N GLU A 115 2.39 -7.06 6.59
CA GLU A 115 1.66 -8.29 6.86
C GLU A 115 0.27 -8.19 6.24
N LEU A 116 -0.15 -9.25 5.53
CA LEU A 116 -1.44 -9.35 4.87
C LEU A 116 -2.38 -10.26 5.67
N THR A 117 -3.62 -9.85 5.82
CA THR A 117 -4.70 -10.66 6.38
C THR A 117 -5.98 -10.50 5.56
N ALA A 118 -6.81 -11.54 5.52
CA ALA A 118 -8.08 -11.45 4.84
C ALA A 118 -9.08 -10.63 5.68
N GLY A 119 -9.69 -9.62 5.05
CA GLY A 119 -10.82 -8.86 5.58
C GLY A 119 -12.13 -9.27 4.94
N ALA A 120 -13.23 -8.74 5.44
CA ALA A 120 -14.55 -8.98 4.90
C ALA A 120 -14.72 -8.41 3.49
N GLY A 121 -15.58 -9.01 2.67
CA GLY A 121 -15.94 -8.51 1.35
C GLY A 121 -14.80 -8.53 0.32
N GLY A 122 -13.84 -9.44 0.45
CA GLY A 122 -12.71 -9.57 -0.49
C GLY A 122 -11.68 -8.45 -0.35
N VAL A 123 -11.57 -7.84 0.82
CA VAL A 123 -10.54 -6.87 1.15
C VAL A 123 -9.33 -7.59 1.73
N VAL A 124 -8.13 -7.19 1.33
CA VAL A 124 -6.89 -7.55 2.02
C VAL A 124 -6.53 -6.41 2.96
N LEU A 125 -6.45 -6.72 4.24
CA LEU A 125 -5.96 -5.80 5.26
C LEU A 125 -4.43 -5.86 5.27
N GLN A 126 -3.82 -4.71 5.46
CA GLN A 126 -2.37 -4.53 5.46
C GLN A 126 -1.95 -3.80 6.73
N GLN A 127 -0.86 -4.23 7.32
CA GLN A 127 -0.23 -3.52 8.43
C GLN A 127 1.30 -3.66 8.32
N PRO A 128 2.10 -2.70 8.82
CA PRO A 128 3.54 -2.86 8.88
C PRO A 128 3.92 -4.17 9.55
N ALA A 129 4.93 -4.84 9.03
CA ALA A 129 5.43 -6.06 9.67
C ALA A 129 5.85 -5.74 11.11
N ARG A 130 5.47 -6.60 12.05
CA ARG A 130 5.70 -6.39 13.50
C ARG A 130 7.16 -6.16 13.88
N GLU A 131 8.10 -6.59 13.04
CA GLU A 131 9.53 -6.33 13.23
C GLU A 131 9.89 -4.85 13.17
N ILE A 132 9.09 -4.05 12.45
CA ILE A 132 9.28 -2.59 12.32
C ILE A 132 9.12 -1.88 13.66
N GLU A 133 8.20 -2.36 14.51
CA GLU A 133 7.96 -1.76 15.83
C GLU A 133 9.22 -1.69 16.71
N ARG A 134 10.17 -2.59 16.49
CA ARG A 134 11.44 -2.61 17.21
C ARG A 134 12.37 -1.45 16.89
N HIS A 135 12.09 -0.74 15.81
CA HIS A 135 12.87 0.40 15.37
C HIS A 135 12.32 1.74 15.86
N TYR A 136 11.14 1.76 16.47
CA TYR A 136 10.58 2.99 17.03
C TYR A 136 11.30 3.36 18.34
N ALA A 137 11.93 4.54 18.33
CA ALA A 137 12.58 5.09 19.52
C ALA A 137 11.57 5.71 20.51
N SER A 138 10.47 6.26 20.01
CA SER A 138 9.42 6.88 20.80
C SER A 138 8.07 6.87 20.07
N VAL A 139 7.00 6.96 20.85
CA VAL A 139 5.62 7.13 20.34
C VAL A 139 5.04 8.41 20.92
N ARG A 140 4.41 9.21 20.08
CA ARG A 140 3.66 10.40 20.51
C ARG A 140 2.20 10.25 20.07
N VAL A 141 1.29 10.70 20.88
CA VAL A 141 -0.16 10.64 20.63
C VAL A 141 -0.74 12.05 20.73
N GLY A 142 -1.61 12.41 19.82
CA GLY A 142 -2.33 13.67 19.81
C GLY A 142 -3.72 13.50 19.20
N GLU A 143 -4.61 14.45 19.48
CA GLU A 143 -5.95 14.54 18.90
C GLU A 143 -6.05 15.79 18.00
N GLY A 144 -6.62 15.62 16.82
CA GLY A 144 -6.84 16.70 15.86
C GLY A 144 -5.56 17.12 15.12
N SER A 145 -4.48 17.40 15.82
CA SER A 145 -3.18 17.71 15.22
C SER A 145 -2.03 17.25 16.11
N LEU A 146 -0.94 16.87 15.48
CA LEU A 146 0.30 16.48 16.15
C LEU A 146 1.48 17.16 15.45
N GLU A 147 2.32 17.85 16.23
CA GLU A 147 3.56 18.41 15.75
C GLU A 147 4.73 17.54 16.18
N VAL A 148 5.54 17.14 15.20
CA VAL A 148 6.75 16.34 15.38
C VAL A 148 7.94 17.23 15.02
N ALA A 149 8.83 17.46 15.98
CA ALA A 149 10.00 18.30 15.78
C ALA A 149 11.29 17.47 15.93
N GLY A 150 12.22 17.69 15.02
CA GLY A 150 13.63 17.34 15.19
C GLY A 150 14.06 15.97 14.72
N ASP A 151 13.17 15.13 14.19
CA ASP A 151 13.54 13.83 13.67
C ASP A 151 13.07 13.66 12.23
N THR A 152 13.88 12.97 11.49
CA THR A 152 13.83 12.89 10.04
C THR A 152 13.07 11.66 9.53
N CYS A 153 12.89 10.65 10.37
CA CYS A 153 12.14 9.43 10.06
C CYS A 153 11.05 9.19 11.09
N PHE A 154 9.80 9.11 10.66
CA PHE A 154 8.68 8.81 11.54
C PHE A 154 7.52 8.17 10.78
N ASP A 155 6.75 7.36 11.47
CA ASP A 155 5.49 6.84 10.99
C ASP A 155 4.34 7.59 11.67
N VAL A 156 3.32 7.91 10.90
CA VAL A 156 2.08 8.53 11.40
C VAL A 156 0.94 7.55 11.20
N VAL A 157 0.24 7.27 12.29
CA VAL A 157 -1.00 6.49 12.28
C VAL A 157 -2.13 7.42 12.66
N VAL A 158 -3.16 7.49 11.83
CA VAL A 158 -4.35 8.31 12.07
C VAL A 158 -5.56 7.39 12.08
N ASP A 159 -6.22 7.33 13.23
CA ASP A 159 -7.46 6.60 13.42
C ASP A 159 -8.66 7.57 13.47
N GLY A 160 -9.85 7.10 13.09
CA GLY A 160 -11.09 7.88 13.20
C GLY A 160 -11.14 9.08 12.26
N VAL A 161 -10.63 8.96 11.05
CA VAL A 161 -10.69 10.03 10.05
C VAL A 161 -12.12 10.24 9.58
N GLU A 162 -12.68 11.41 9.87
CA GLU A 162 -14.04 11.81 9.47
C GLU A 162 -14.08 12.79 8.28
N GLY A 163 -12.92 13.16 7.72
CA GLY A 163 -12.84 14.15 6.64
C GLY A 163 -11.47 14.21 6.00
N ALA A 164 -11.13 15.38 5.44
CA ALA A 164 -9.83 15.60 4.85
C ALA A 164 -8.70 15.55 5.90
N PHE A 165 -7.62 14.89 5.55
CA PHE A 165 -6.39 14.86 6.33
C PHE A 165 -5.24 15.49 5.53
N THR A 166 -4.41 16.29 6.19
CA THR A 166 -3.23 16.89 5.57
C THR A 166 -1.99 16.63 6.41
N ALA A 167 -0.89 16.32 5.76
CA ALA A 167 0.42 16.28 6.39
C ALA A 167 1.29 17.41 5.79
N THR A 168 1.94 18.16 6.65
CA THR A 168 2.91 19.20 6.27
C THR A 168 4.27 18.88 6.90
N VAL A 169 5.32 19.09 6.13
CA VAL A 169 6.70 18.99 6.60
C VAL A 169 7.38 20.34 6.31
N ASP A 170 8.01 20.92 7.29
CA ASP A 170 8.65 22.24 7.21
C ASP A 170 7.68 23.35 6.70
N GLY A 171 6.40 23.23 7.05
CA GLY A 171 5.36 24.17 6.63
C GLY A 171 4.87 24.03 5.19
N GLU A 172 5.43 23.09 4.44
CA GLU A 172 4.98 22.76 3.09
C GLU A 172 4.02 21.56 3.10
N LEU A 173 2.94 21.66 2.32
CA LEU A 173 2.00 20.55 2.14
C LEU A 173 2.70 19.41 1.41
N ARG A 174 2.77 18.24 2.02
CA ARG A 174 3.35 17.03 1.43
C ARG A 174 2.29 16.04 0.99
N LEU A 175 1.20 15.95 1.73
CA LEU A 175 0.12 15.03 1.46
C LEU A 175 -1.21 15.67 1.79
N SER A 176 -2.18 15.49 0.91
CA SER A 176 -3.59 15.78 1.18
C SER A 176 -4.40 14.54 0.84
N PHE A 177 -5.08 14.00 1.82
CA PHE A 177 -6.02 12.91 1.66
C PHE A 177 -7.44 13.47 1.70
N MET A 178 -8.21 13.18 0.66
CA MET A 178 -9.63 13.49 0.58
C MET A 178 -10.38 12.18 0.32
N PRO A 179 -11.15 11.68 1.28
CA PRO A 179 -11.96 10.48 1.06
C PRO A 179 -12.98 10.74 -0.05
N ALA A 180 -13.22 9.73 -0.88
CA ALA A 180 -14.35 9.75 -1.79
C ALA A 180 -15.66 9.76 -1.00
N GLU A 181 -16.71 10.32 -1.60
CA GLU A 181 -18.02 10.39 -0.94
C GLU A 181 -18.51 8.99 -0.58
N GLY A 182 -18.71 8.74 0.71
CA GLY A 182 -19.15 7.45 1.25
C GLY A 182 -18.03 6.46 1.61
N GLU A 183 -16.77 6.77 1.33
CA GLU A 183 -15.61 5.95 1.71
C GLU A 183 -14.71 6.70 2.68
N LEU A 184 -14.76 6.33 3.94
CA LEU A 184 -13.78 6.80 4.93
C LEU A 184 -12.92 5.61 5.35
N PRO A 185 -11.59 5.68 5.17
CA PRO A 185 -10.72 4.70 5.78
C PRO A 185 -10.80 4.86 7.31
N ALA A 186 -11.02 3.77 8.00
CA ALA A 186 -11.02 3.75 9.46
C ALA A 186 -9.63 4.09 10.03
N ARG A 187 -8.60 3.84 9.27
CA ARG A 187 -7.21 4.03 9.65
C ARG A 187 -6.35 4.40 8.45
N PHE A 188 -5.40 5.29 8.68
CA PHE A 188 -4.44 5.76 7.68
C PHE A 188 -3.03 5.74 8.27
N GLU A 189 -2.08 5.19 7.55
CA GLU A 189 -0.68 5.13 7.96
C GLU A 189 0.22 5.76 6.89
N MET A 190 1.19 6.54 7.33
CA MET A 190 2.20 7.17 6.48
C MET A 190 3.57 7.01 7.09
N ARG A 191 4.56 6.89 6.23
CA ARG A 191 5.96 6.95 6.63
C ARG A 191 6.65 8.13 5.97
N PHE A 192 7.39 8.85 6.76
CA PHE A 192 8.27 9.91 6.34
C PHE A 192 9.72 9.47 6.58
N THR A 193 10.53 9.56 5.54
CA THR A 193 11.97 9.29 5.58
C THR A 193 12.69 10.45 4.92
N ASP A 194 13.86 10.80 5.45
CA ASP A 194 14.78 11.75 4.78
C ASP A 194 15.41 11.15 3.54
#